data_8f51b3450db5898d5e8d1b2c9a3b4d2c
#
_entry.id   8f51b3450db5898d5e8d1b2c9a3b4d2c
#
_cell.length_a   1.000
_cell.length_b   1.000
_cell.length_c   1.000
_cell.angle_alpha   90.00
_cell.angle_beta   90.00
_cell.angle_gamma   90.00
#
_symmetry.space_group_name_H-M   'P 1'
#
loop_
_entity.id
_entity.type
_entity.pdbx_description
1 polymer ?
#
loop_
_entity_poly.entity_id
_entity_poly.type
_entity_poly.pdbx_seq_one_letter_code
_entity_poly.pdbx_strand_id
1 'polypeptide(L)' 'MNNNNFLKGKPVASIEEARATSIDFDGSIFFFPDLANKRIYTKQINMDGTATMQCYELI' A
#
# COMPACT_ATOMS: atom_id res chain seq x y z
N MET A 1 24.62 7.21 0.21
CA MET A 1 23.95 6.91 -0.06
C MET A 1 22.93 7.01 0.22
N ASN A 2 22.54 7.29 0.08
CA ASN A 2 21.49 7.32 0.45
C ASN A 2 20.75 6.30 0.43
N ASN A 3 20.19 5.87 1.05
CA ASN A 3 19.53 4.84 0.93
C ASN A 3 18.20 5.08 0.69
N ASN A 4 17.62 4.44 -0.06
CA ASN A 4 16.30 4.70 -0.48
C ASN A 4 15.39 3.61 -0.14
N ASN A 5 15.59 3.02 1.00
CA ASN A 5 14.77 1.89 1.38
C ASN A 5 13.62 2.29 2.26
N PHE A 6 13.04 3.46 2.00
CA PHE A 6 11.86 3.87 2.73
C PHE A 6 10.67 3.12 2.21
N LEU A 7 9.86 2.60 3.11
CA LEU A 7 8.55 2.08 2.74
C LEU A 7 7.63 3.24 2.43
N LYS A 8 6.91 3.13 1.34
CA LYS A 8 5.92 4.13 0.96
C LYS A 8 4.56 3.71 1.47
N GLY A 9 3.72 4.70 1.77
CA GLY A 9 2.36 4.45 2.23
C GLY A 9 2.05 5.24 3.47
N LYS A 10 0.97 4.86 4.13
CA LYS A 10 0.53 5.52 5.34
C LYS A 10 -0.44 4.61 6.08
N PRO A 11 -0.62 4.80 7.39
CA PRO A 11 -1.65 4.06 8.10
C PRO A 11 -3.03 4.42 7.59
N VAL A 12 -3.93 3.44 7.58
CA VAL A 12 -5.31 3.63 7.16
C VAL A 12 -6.24 2.98 8.18
N ALA A 13 -7.50 3.37 8.14
CA ALA A 13 -8.51 2.81 9.04
C ALA A 13 -9.34 1.72 8.36
N SER A 14 -9.23 1.55 7.05
CA SER A 14 -10.01 0.57 6.33
C SER A 14 -9.39 0.31 4.96
N ILE A 15 -9.83 -0.78 4.33
CA ILE A 15 -9.37 -1.09 2.98
C ILE A 15 -9.88 -0.05 1.99
N GLU A 16 -11.05 0.52 2.25
CA GLU A 16 -11.59 1.56 1.37
C GLU A 16 -10.71 2.78 1.35
N GLU A 17 -10.15 3.14 2.48
CA GLU A 17 -9.23 4.26 2.53
C GLU A 17 -7.97 3.97 1.71
N ALA A 18 -7.46 2.76 1.79
CA ALA A 18 -6.30 2.37 1.00
C ALA A 18 -6.62 2.42 -0.50
N ARG A 19 -7.82 1.96 -0.88
CA ARG A 19 -8.22 2.00 -2.28
C ARG A 19 -8.33 3.42 -2.80
N ALA A 20 -8.80 4.32 -1.96
CA ALA A 20 -9.00 5.71 -2.37
C ALA A 20 -7.71 6.52 -2.40
N THR A 21 -6.65 6.02 -1.81
CA THR A 21 -5.40 6.75 -1.75
C THR A 21 -4.67 6.64 -3.09
N SER A 22 -4.31 7.77 -3.66
CA SER A 22 -3.52 7.79 -4.90
C SER A 22 -2.08 7.39 -4.60
N ILE A 23 -1.49 6.64 -5.50
CA ILE A 23 -0.10 6.23 -5.37
C ILE A 23 0.64 6.53 -6.67
N ASP A 24 1.96 6.45 -6.61
CA ASP A 24 2.79 6.75 -7.77
C ASP A 24 2.69 5.64 -8.82
N PHE A 25 2.88 6.03 -10.08
CA PHE A 25 2.86 5.08 -11.20
C PHE A 25 4.25 4.59 -11.52
N ASP A 26 5.08 4.38 -10.54
CA ASP A 26 6.46 3.99 -10.78
C ASP A 26 6.70 2.51 -10.50
N GLY A 27 5.64 1.75 -10.25
CA GLY A 27 5.76 0.32 -9.97
C GLY A 27 6.13 -0.01 -8.54
N SER A 28 6.35 1.00 -7.70
CA SER A 28 6.68 0.72 -6.30
C SER A 28 5.46 0.22 -5.55
N ILE A 29 5.70 -0.52 -4.49
CA ILE A 29 4.65 -1.09 -3.67
C ILE A 29 4.42 -0.17 -2.48
N PHE A 30 3.18 0.23 -2.28
CA PHE A 30 2.77 1.06 -1.14
C PHE A 30 2.14 0.18 -0.09
N PHE A 31 2.44 0.49 1.17
CA PHE A 31 1.99 -0.28 2.33
C PHE A 31 1.04 0.56 3.16
N PHE A 32 -0.09 0.00 3.51
CA PHE A 32 -1.12 0.69 4.28
C PHE A 32 -1.47 -0.16 5.49
N PRO A 33 -0.79 0.06 6.63
CA PRO A 33 -1.13 -0.69 7.83
C PRO A 33 -2.49 -0.27 8.38
N ASP A 34 -3.28 -1.26 8.76
CA ASP A 34 -4.60 -1.06 9.34
C ASP A 34 -4.59 -1.84 10.65
N LEU A 35 -4.00 -1.24 11.67
CA LEU A 35 -3.73 -1.96 12.90
C LEU A 35 -5.00 -2.27 13.69
N ALA A 36 -6.02 -1.43 13.57
CA ALA A 36 -7.27 -1.68 14.26
C ALA A 36 -7.92 -2.98 13.77
N ASN A 37 -7.74 -3.31 12.49
CA ASN A 37 -8.25 -4.54 11.91
C ASN A 37 -7.17 -5.59 11.79
N LYS A 38 -5.97 -5.32 12.26
CA LYS A 38 -4.83 -6.24 12.27
C LYS A 38 -4.50 -6.72 10.87
N ARG A 39 -4.39 -5.77 9.95
CA ARG A 39 -4.09 -6.06 8.55
C ARG A 39 -3.10 -5.06 8.00
N ILE A 40 -2.43 -5.46 6.91
CA ILE A 40 -1.63 -4.55 6.10
C ILE A 40 -2.07 -4.75 4.67
N TYR A 41 -2.44 -3.67 4.00
CA TYR A 41 -2.78 -3.71 2.59
C TYR A 41 -1.59 -3.25 1.79
N THR A 42 -1.38 -3.83 0.62
CA THR A 42 -0.39 -3.34 -0.32
C THR A 42 -1.09 -2.95 -1.60
N LYS A 43 -0.50 -1.97 -2.29
CA LYS A 43 -1.08 -1.45 -3.52
C LYS A 43 0.04 -1.09 -4.47
N GLN A 44 -0.13 -1.45 -5.74
CA GLN A 44 0.87 -1.22 -6.76
C GLN A 44 0.15 -0.92 -8.06
N ILE A 45 0.63 0.07 -8.81
CA ILE A 45 0.09 0.36 -10.14
C ILE A 45 0.92 -0.40 -11.14
N ASN A 46 0.26 -1.20 -11.96
CA ASN A 46 0.89 -2.01 -12.98
C ASN A 46 1.16 -1.18 -14.24
N MET A 47 1.97 -1.72 -15.13
CA MET A 47 2.35 -1.00 -16.34
C MET A 47 1.16 -0.70 -17.23
N ASP A 48 0.12 -1.50 -17.15
CA ASP A 48 -1.09 -1.27 -17.96
C ASP A 48 -2.09 -0.34 -17.30
N GLY A 49 -1.71 0.28 -16.17
CA GLY A 49 -2.57 1.22 -15.48
C GLY A 49 -3.51 0.61 -14.46
N THR A 50 -3.56 -0.71 -14.37
CA THR A 50 -4.41 -1.33 -13.36
C THR A 50 -3.69 -1.35 -12.02
N ALA A 51 -4.46 -1.51 -10.93
CA ALA A 51 -3.90 -1.58 -9.60
C ALA A 51 -4.02 -3.00 -9.07
N THR A 52 -2.94 -3.45 -8.43
CA THR A 52 -2.95 -4.71 -7.69
C THR A 52 -2.97 -4.38 -6.21
N MET A 53 -3.95 -4.93 -5.48
CA MET A 53 -4.00 -4.79 -4.03
C MET A 53 -3.99 -6.15 -3.39
N GLN A 54 -3.29 -6.24 -2.27
CA GLN A 54 -3.27 -7.46 -1.47
C GLN A 54 -3.51 -7.11 -0.03
N CYS A 55 -4.02 -8.06 0.73
CA CYS A 55 -4.31 -7.89 2.14
C CYS A 55 -3.59 -8.97 2.91
N TYR A 56 -2.85 -8.56 3.93
CA TYR A 56 -2.12 -9.48 4.80
C TYR A 56 -2.67 -9.33 6.20
N GLU A 57 -2.94 -10.44 6.84
CA GLU A 57 -3.43 -10.41 8.20
C GLU A 57 -2.28 -10.58 9.17
N LEU A 58 -2.30 -9.80 10.24
CA LEU A 58 -1.30 -9.88 11.28
C LEU A 58 -1.70 -10.98 12.25
N ILE A 59 -0.74 -11.74 12.68
CA ILE A 59 -0.98 -12.85 13.60
C ILE A 59 -0.59 -12.43 15.00
#